data_0aa30d4fa98050d43b17564ea246c647
#
_entry.id   0aa30d4fa98050d43b17564ea246c647
#
_cell.length_a   1.000
_cell.length_b   1.000
_cell.length_c   1.000
_cell.angle_alpha   90.00
_cell.angle_beta   90.00
_cell.angle_gamma   90.00
#
_symmetry.space_group_name_H-M   'P 1'
#
loop_
_entity.id
_entity.type
_entity.pdbx_description
1 polymer ?
#
loop_
_entity_poly.entity_id
_entity_poly.type
_entity_poly.pdbx_seq_one_letter_code
_entity_poly.pdbx_strand_id
1 'polypeptide(L)'
;MANNGTKDSDYVVGLDIGTSKVVCIIGKYIDQHSVEIVSMGSYPSSGLKKGVVVNIDATTDAIQKSIDQAQASFDGKIRNVFVGIAGNHIRSLNSHGIVGIKDKEVVPGDIDRVMEAAQAVAIPSDQRVLHVLPQEYVIDDQDSILSLIHI
;
A
#
# COMPACT_ATOMS: atom_id res chain seq x y z
N MET A 1 11.44 -31.23 22.69
CA MET A 1 11.95 -30.43 21.54
C MET A 1 10.77 -29.60 21.04
N ALA A 2 10.73 -28.32 21.38
CA ALA A 2 9.65 -27.44 21.01
C ALA A 2 9.82 -27.06 19.54
N ASN A 3 8.82 -27.38 18.73
CA ASN A 3 8.73 -27.01 17.32
C ASN A 3 8.40 -25.51 17.27
N ASN A 4 9.42 -24.65 17.25
CA ASN A 4 9.27 -23.22 17.01
C ASN A 4 9.01 -22.98 15.51
N GLY A 5 7.82 -23.34 15.06
CA GLY A 5 7.33 -22.87 13.78
C GLY A 5 7.22 -21.36 13.85
N THR A 6 8.16 -20.64 13.23
CA THR A 6 8.07 -19.20 12.97
C THR A 6 6.75 -18.94 12.28
N LYS A 7 5.83 -18.21 12.94
CA LYS A 7 4.56 -17.83 12.34
C LYS A 7 4.88 -16.86 11.22
N ASP A 8 4.28 -17.06 10.03
CA ASP A 8 4.37 -16.14 8.88
C ASP A 8 4.03 -14.67 9.24
N SER A 9 3.42 -14.45 10.41
CA SER A 9 3.07 -13.13 10.96
C SER A 9 4.25 -12.33 11.53
N ASP A 10 5.42 -12.96 11.71
CA ASP A 10 6.58 -12.31 12.35
C ASP A 10 7.47 -11.57 11.33
N TYR A 11 7.16 -11.70 10.05
CA TYR A 11 7.96 -11.11 8.96
C TYR A 11 7.14 -10.16 8.11
N VAL A 12 7.82 -9.14 7.61
CA VAL A 12 7.32 -8.19 6.63
C VAL A 12 8.25 -8.18 5.42
N VAL A 13 7.68 -8.15 4.22
CA VAL A 13 8.45 -8.08 2.98
C VAL A 13 8.07 -6.82 2.22
N GLY A 14 9.06 -5.98 1.93
CA GLY A 14 8.95 -4.80 1.10
C GLY A 14 9.57 -5.03 -0.28
N LEU A 15 8.89 -4.60 -1.33
CA LEU A 15 9.36 -4.64 -2.71
C LEU A 15 9.31 -3.22 -3.29
N ASP A 16 10.46 -2.65 -3.62
CA ASP A 16 10.57 -1.38 -4.32
C ASP A 16 10.90 -1.62 -5.80
N ILE A 17 9.98 -1.20 -6.68
CA ILE A 17 10.12 -1.37 -8.13
C ILE A 17 10.56 -0.02 -8.72
N GLY A 18 11.87 0.19 -8.73
CA GLY A 18 12.49 1.42 -9.19
C GLY A 18 12.94 1.37 -10.66
N THR A 19 13.21 2.55 -11.22
CA THR A 19 13.70 2.71 -12.60
C THR A 19 15.11 2.13 -12.78
N SER A 20 15.96 2.22 -11.76
CA SER A 20 17.36 1.76 -11.82
C SER A 20 17.54 0.35 -11.30
N LYS A 21 16.78 -0.01 -10.28
CA LYS A 21 16.86 -1.32 -9.62
C LYS A 21 15.54 -1.70 -9.00
N VAL A 22 15.31 -3.00 -8.84
CA VAL A 22 14.26 -3.56 -7.99
C VAL A 22 14.94 -4.08 -6.72
N VAL A 23 14.33 -3.79 -5.57
CA VAL A 23 14.86 -4.20 -4.26
C VAL A 23 13.77 -4.94 -3.49
N CYS A 24 14.09 -6.13 -2.99
CA CYS A 24 13.26 -6.89 -2.07
C CYS A 24 13.95 -6.93 -0.72
N ILE A 25 13.25 -6.54 0.35
CA ILE A 25 13.77 -6.54 1.72
C ILE A 25 12.86 -7.39 2.59
N ILE A 26 13.43 -8.30 3.36
CA ILE A 26 12.74 -9.10 4.35
C ILE A 26 13.12 -8.61 5.73
N GLY A 27 12.14 -8.16 6.49
CA GLY A 27 12.29 -7.71 7.85
C GLY A 27 11.57 -8.63 8.82
N LYS A 28 12.10 -8.75 10.04
CA LYS A 28 11.48 -9.44 11.17
C LYS A 28 11.04 -8.40 12.20
N TYR A 29 9.81 -8.48 12.66
CA TYR A 29 9.35 -7.65 13.76
C TYR A 29 10.07 -8.05 15.07
N ILE A 30 10.77 -7.10 15.66
CA ILE A 30 11.37 -7.25 17.00
C ILE A 30 10.35 -6.83 18.04
N ASP A 31 9.66 -5.72 17.78
CA ASP A 31 8.56 -5.19 18.57
C ASP A 31 7.59 -4.41 17.68
N GLN A 32 6.63 -3.67 18.29
CA GLN A 32 5.61 -2.91 17.55
C GLN A 32 6.18 -1.75 16.70
N HIS A 33 7.42 -1.32 16.96
CA HIS A 33 8.02 -0.13 16.34
C HIS A 33 9.36 -0.42 15.66
N SER A 34 9.86 -1.65 15.77
CA SER A 34 11.21 -2.01 15.33
C SER A 34 11.19 -3.24 14.43
N VAL A 35 11.90 -3.13 13.31
CA VAL A 35 12.07 -4.21 12.33
C VAL A 35 13.56 -4.43 12.10
N GLU A 36 14.01 -5.67 12.23
CA GLU A 36 15.36 -6.10 11.87
C GLU A 36 15.36 -6.61 10.43
N ILE A 37 16.30 -6.12 9.60
CA ILE A 37 16.47 -6.63 8.24
C ILE A 37 17.19 -7.97 8.32
N VAL A 38 16.52 -9.04 7.88
CA VAL A 38 17.06 -10.41 7.90
C VAL A 38 17.59 -10.85 6.54
N SER A 39 17.06 -10.29 5.45
CA SER A 39 17.56 -10.56 4.11
C SER A 39 17.21 -9.43 3.13
N MET A 40 17.99 -9.33 2.06
CA MET A 40 17.77 -8.36 1.00
C MET A 40 18.24 -8.93 -0.34
N GLY A 41 17.45 -8.67 -1.39
CA GLY A 41 17.82 -8.91 -2.78
C GLY A 41 17.69 -7.62 -3.59
N SER A 42 18.62 -7.41 -4.54
CA SER A 42 18.59 -6.23 -5.40
C SER A 42 19.02 -6.61 -6.82
N TYR A 43 18.20 -6.23 -7.81
CA TYR A 43 18.50 -6.54 -9.22
C TYR A 43 18.32 -5.30 -10.10
N PRO A 44 19.22 -5.08 -11.11
CA PRO A 44 19.08 -3.96 -12.04
C PRO A 44 17.74 -4.00 -12.77
N SER A 45 17.07 -2.84 -12.87
CA SER A 45 15.83 -2.69 -13.62
C SER A 45 16.10 -2.16 -15.01
N SER A 46 15.53 -2.81 -16.03
CA SER A 46 15.60 -2.37 -17.43
C SER A 46 14.22 -2.20 -18.06
N GLY A 47 13.18 -2.56 -17.34
CA GLY A 47 11.78 -2.53 -17.81
C GLY A 47 11.03 -1.22 -17.54
N LEU A 48 11.62 -0.25 -16.80
CA LEU A 48 10.99 0.99 -16.44
C LEU A 48 11.68 2.21 -17.04
N LYS A 49 10.88 3.24 -17.41
CA LYS A 49 11.35 4.59 -17.73
C LYS A 49 10.58 5.61 -16.90
N LYS A 50 11.29 6.40 -16.08
CA LYS A 50 10.70 7.44 -15.21
C LYS A 50 9.55 6.90 -14.36
N GLY A 51 9.70 5.69 -13.81
CA GLY A 51 8.69 5.01 -13.00
C GLY A 51 7.56 4.34 -13.77
N VAL A 52 7.51 4.44 -15.10
CA VAL A 52 6.50 3.79 -15.94
C VAL A 52 7.05 2.50 -16.51
N VAL A 53 6.30 1.40 -16.39
CA VAL A 53 6.65 0.10 -17.00
C VAL A 53 6.50 0.21 -18.52
N VAL A 54 7.60 0.03 -19.23
CA VAL A 54 7.65 0.04 -20.70
C VAL A 54 7.95 -1.34 -21.28
N ASN A 55 8.44 -2.27 -20.44
CA ASN A 55 8.65 -3.67 -20.80
C ASN A 55 8.27 -4.55 -19.59
N ILE A 56 7.15 -5.24 -19.72
CA ILE A 56 6.59 -6.09 -18.65
C ILE A 56 7.50 -7.27 -18.35
N ASP A 57 8.01 -7.95 -19.38
CA ASP A 57 8.84 -9.15 -19.20
C ASP A 57 10.15 -8.82 -18.49
N ALA A 58 10.83 -7.74 -18.90
CA ALA A 58 12.05 -7.30 -18.25
C ALA A 58 11.81 -6.84 -16.81
N THR A 59 10.66 -6.23 -16.52
CA THR A 59 10.27 -5.82 -15.16
C THR A 59 9.99 -7.05 -14.30
N THR A 60 9.25 -8.02 -14.82
CA THR A 60 8.91 -9.26 -14.10
C THR A 60 10.18 -10.07 -13.78
N ASP A 61 11.11 -10.19 -14.74
CA ASP A 61 12.39 -10.86 -14.53
C ASP A 61 13.22 -10.19 -13.42
N ALA A 62 13.28 -8.84 -13.42
CA ALA A 62 13.99 -8.10 -12.39
C ALA A 62 13.36 -8.27 -11.00
N ILE A 63 12.01 -8.28 -10.91
CA ILE A 63 11.27 -8.56 -9.67
C ILE A 63 11.60 -9.96 -9.18
N GLN A 64 11.48 -10.98 -10.05
CA GLN A 64 11.73 -12.38 -9.69
C GLN A 64 13.15 -12.55 -9.16
N LYS A 65 14.15 -12.02 -9.86
CA LYS A 65 15.56 -12.12 -9.44
C LYS A 65 15.86 -11.42 -8.13
N SER A 66 15.22 -10.28 -7.86
CA SER A 66 15.38 -9.60 -6.57
C SER A 66 14.75 -10.40 -5.42
N ILE A 67 13.60 -11.04 -5.66
CA ILE A 67 12.95 -11.92 -4.69
C ILE A 67 13.78 -13.18 -4.45
N ASP A 68 14.28 -13.83 -5.50
CA ASP A 68 15.11 -15.03 -5.41
C ASP A 68 16.39 -14.78 -4.59
N GLN A 69 17.02 -13.62 -4.78
CA GLN A 69 18.18 -13.23 -3.98
C GLN A 69 17.83 -13.02 -2.50
N ALA A 70 16.71 -12.34 -2.20
CA ALA A 70 16.26 -12.17 -0.83
C ALA A 70 15.89 -13.53 -0.20
N GLN A 71 15.24 -14.41 -0.96
CA GLN A 71 14.82 -15.74 -0.52
C GLN A 71 16.01 -16.66 -0.22
N ALA A 72 17.14 -16.50 -0.92
CA ALA A 72 18.31 -17.39 -0.79
C ALA A 72 18.92 -17.41 0.62
N SER A 73 18.77 -16.35 1.40
CA SER A 73 19.24 -16.23 2.79
C SER A 73 18.10 -16.24 3.81
N PHE A 74 16.90 -16.63 3.41
CA PHE A 74 15.72 -16.65 4.24
C PHE A 74 15.03 -18.00 4.23
N ASP A 75 14.97 -18.66 5.39
CA ASP A 75 14.39 -20.02 5.53
C ASP A 75 12.85 -20.06 5.44
N GLY A 76 12.17 -18.89 5.52
CA GLY A 76 10.73 -18.79 5.36
C GLY A 76 10.29 -18.74 3.90
N LYS A 77 8.98 -18.56 3.67
CA LYS A 77 8.40 -18.35 2.33
C LYS A 77 7.81 -16.96 2.22
N ILE A 78 8.17 -16.24 1.15
CA ILE A 78 7.54 -14.98 0.79
C ILE A 78 6.17 -15.29 0.19
N ARG A 79 5.09 -14.81 0.84
CA ARG A 79 3.70 -14.98 0.38
C ARG A 79 3.05 -13.67 0.01
N ASN A 80 3.32 -12.65 0.81
CA ASN A 80 2.78 -11.31 0.65
C ASN A 80 3.92 -10.30 0.66
N VAL A 81 3.77 -9.24 -0.13
CA VAL A 81 4.73 -8.14 -0.18
C VAL A 81 4.02 -6.81 -0.11
N PHE A 82 4.62 -5.83 0.55
CA PHE A 82 4.25 -4.43 0.41
C PHE A 82 5.04 -3.85 -0.75
N VAL A 83 4.35 -3.32 -1.75
CA VAL A 83 4.99 -2.82 -2.97
C VAL A 83 5.05 -1.30 -2.94
N GLY A 84 6.25 -0.75 -3.09
CA GLY A 84 6.49 0.65 -3.36
C GLY A 84 6.55 0.90 -4.87
N ILE A 85 5.74 1.84 -5.35
CA ILE A 85 5.76 2.29 -6.74
C ILE A 85 5.76 3.82 -6.80
N ALA A 86 6.45 4.38 -7.80
CA ALA A 86 6.45 5.80 -8.06
C ALA A 86 6.52 6.08 -9.57
N GLY A 87 5.86 7.15 -10.00
CA GLY A 87 5.90 7.55 -11.40
C GLY A 87 4.91 8.68 -11.69
N ASN A 88 5.12 9.41 -12.77
CA ASN A 88 4.27 10.55 -13.16
C ASN A 88 2.82 10.15 -13.54
N HIS A 89 2.56 8.86 -13.69
CA HIS A 89 1.22 8.31 -13.93
C HIS A 89 0.43 8.08 -12.62
N ILE A 90 1.11 8.09 -11.47
CA ILE A 90 0.46 8.06 -10.15
C ILE A 90 0.03 9.50 -9.84
N ARG A 91 -1.26 9.72 -9.70
CA ARG A 91 -1.85 11.02 -9.42
C ARG A 91 -2.74 10.93 -8.20
N SER A 92 -2.79 11.98 -7.42
CA SER A 92 -3.76 12.18 -6.35
C SER A 92 -4.67 13.36 -6.68
N LEU A 93 -5.90 13.28 -6.22
CA LEU A 93 -6.85 14.40 -6.24
C LEU A 93 -7.60 14.41 -4.91
N ASN A 94 -7.93 15.60 -4.45
CA ASN A 94 -8.81 15.76 -3.31
C ASN A 94 -10.25 15.82 -3.80
N SER A 95 -11.12 15.15 -3.10
CA SER A 95 -12.56 15.14 -3.38
C SER A 95 -13.33 15.36 -2.08
N HIS A 96 -14.55 15.89 -2.21
CA HIS A 96 -15.46 16.13 -1.10
C HIS A 96 -16.76 15.37 -1.33
N GLY A 97 -17.18 14.58 -0.35
CA GLY A 97 -18.50 13.98 -0.31
C GLY A 97 -19.36 14.70 0.73
N ILE A 98 -20.65 14.85 0.47
CA ILE A 98 -21.60 15.45 1.41
C ILE A 98 -22.82 14.55 1.46
N VAL A 99 -23.25 14.20 2.67
CA VAL A 99 -24.49 13.44 2.90
C VAL A 99 -25.28 14.04 4.07
N GLY A 100 -26.61 14.01 3.95
CA GLY A 100 -27.47 14.42 5.06
C GLY A 100 -27.58 13.30 6.10
N ILE A 101 -27.44 13.65 7.38
CA ILE A 101 -27.68 12.77 8.53
C ILE A 101 -29.16 12.83 8.91
N LYS A 102 -29.82 11.67 9.02
CA LYS A 102 -31.26 11.61 9.27
C LYS A 102 -31.63 11.66 10.75
N ASP A 103 -30.84 11.05 11.61
CA ASP A 103 -31.19 10.76 13.00
C ASP A 103 -30.38 11.56 14.02
N LYS A 104 -29.78 12.69 13.62
CA LYS A 104 -28.92 13.57 14.46
C LYS A 104 -27.68 12.89 15.05
N GLU A 105 -27.44 11.64 14.80
CA GLU A 105 -26.24 10.91 15.17
C GLU A 105 -25.60 10.30 13.92
N VAL A 106 -24.27 10.38 13.84
CA VAL A 106 -23.51 9.77 12.74
C VAL A 106 -23.39 8.27 13.01
N VAL A 107 -23.84 7.48 12.07
CA VAL A 107 -23.71 6.01 12.13
C VAL A 107 -22.73 5.51 11.05
N PRO A 108 -22.17 4.29 11.21
CA PRO A 108 -21.23 3.74 10.23
C PRO A 108 -21.72 3.79 8.78
N GLY A 109 -23.03 3.59 8.55
CA GLY A 109 -23.62 3.69 7.21
C GLY A 109 -23.58 5.10 6.60
N ASP A 110 -23.46 6.15 7.41
CA ASP A 110 -23.28 7.52 6.90
C ASP A 110 -21.84 7.73 6.41
N ILE A 111 -20.87 7.09 7.08
CA ILE A 111 -19.47 7.09 6.66
C ILE A 111 -19.34 6.40 5.28
N ASP A 112 -19.96 5.25 5.12
CA ASP A 112 -19.94 4.54 3.84
C ASP A 112 -20.57 5.40 2.73
N ARG A 113 -21.71 6.05 3.00
CA ARG A 113 -22.39 6.93 2.05
C ARG A 113 -21.56 8.15 1.67
N VAL A 114 -20.90 8.82 2.63
CA VAL A 114 -20.08 10.01 2.34
C VAL A 114 -18.81 9.62 1.59
N MET A 115 -18.22 8.47 1.87
CA MET A 115 -17.08 7.94 1.13
C MET A 115 -17.47 7.60 -0.31
N GLU A 116 -18.63 6.98 -0.52
CA GLU A 116 -19.16 6.69 -1.86
C GLU A 116 -19.44 7.98 -2.63
N ALA A 117 -20.04 8.98 -1.99
CA ALA A 117 -20.27 10.29 -2.59
C ALA A 117 -18.95 10.99 -2.98
N ALA A 118 -17.92 10.91 -2.14
CA ALA A 118 -16.60 11.47 -2.43
C ALA A 118 -15.90 10.73 -3.59
N GLN A 119 -16.19 9.45 -3.80
CA GLN A 119 -15.64 8.66 -4.90
C GLN A 119 -16.36 8.86 -6.24
N ALA A 120 -17.52 9.50 -6.26
CA ALA A 120 -18.32 9.75 -7.48
C ALA A 120 -17.71 10.82 -8.39
N VAL A 121 -16.37 10.93 -8.41
CA VAL A 121 -15.63 11.85 -9.28
C VAL A 121 -15.37 11.19 -10.63
N ALA A 122 -15.55 11.95 -11.71
CA ALA A 122 -15.22 11.48 -13.05
C ALA A 122 -13.72 11.22 -13.19
N ILE A 123 -13.36 9.97 -13.36
CA ILE A 123 -11.98 9.52 -13.57
C ILE A 123 -11.82 9.20 -15.06
N PRO A 124 -10.71 9.62 -15.72
CA PRO A 124 -10.42 9.25 -17.10
C PRO A 124 -10.46 7.74 -17.29
N SER A 125 -10.96 7.29 -18.46
CA SER A 125 -11.17 5.85 -18.74
C SER A 125 -9.89 5.01 -18.79
N ASP A 126 -8.74 5.65 -18.93
CA ASP A 126 -7.40 5.06 -18.90
C ASP A 126 -6.78 4.99 -17.49
N GLN A 127 -7.52 5.45 -16.48
CA GLN A 127 -7.06 5.47 -15.08
C GLN A 127 -7.93 4.58 -14.19
N ARG A 128 -7.36 4.18 -13.06
CA ARG A 128 -8.06 3.42 -12.02
C ARG A 128 -7.70 3.98 -10.64
N VAL A 129 -8.68 3.98 -9.76
CA VAL A 129 -8.44 4.28 -8.33
C VAL A 129 -7.61 3.16 -7.72
N LEU A 130 -6.47 3.52 -7.16
CA LEU A 130 -5.63 2.61 -6.39
C LEU A 130 -6.02 2.61 -4.92
N HIS A 131 -6.32 3.80 -4.38
CA HIS A 131 -6.64 3.96 -2.97
C HIS A 131 -7.52 5.17 -2.74
N VAL A 132 -8.38 5.08 -1.74
CA VAL A 132 -9.18 6.21 -1.22
C VAL A 132 -8.84 6.36 0.24
N LEU A 133 -8.35 7.55 0.62
CA LEU A 133 -7.92 7.84 1.97
C LEU A 133 -8.75 9.02 2.51
N PRO A 134 -9.59 8.80 3.53
CA PRO A 134 -10.23 9.90 4.22
C PRO A 134 -9.14 10.77 4.87
N GLN A 135 -9.24 12.08 4.68
CA GLN A 135 -8.32 13.05 5.27
C GLN A 135 -8.89 13.58 6.58
N GLU A 136 -10.14 14.03 6.51
CA GLU A 136 -10.88 14.56 7.64
C GLU A 136 -12.39 14.41 7.40
N TYR A 137 -13.15 14.50 8.47
CA TYR A 137 -14.59 14.60 8.43
C TYR A 137 -15.02 15.96 9.01
N VAL A 138 -16.09 16.51 8.46
CA VAL A 138 -16.71 17.75 8.93
C VAL A 138 -18.14 17.42 9.34
N ILE A 139 -18.53 17.77 10.56
CA ILE A 139 -19.88 17.55 11.09
C ILE A 139 -20.38 18.88 11.63
N ASP A 140 -21.49 19.36 11.10
CA ASP A 140 -22.15 20.61 11.54
C ASP A 140 -21.16 21.79 11.71
N ASP A 141 -20.35 22.05 10.67
CA ASP A 141 -19.32 23.10 10.65
C ASP A 141 -18.11 22.88 11.60
N GLN A 142 -18.00 21.73 12.23
CA GLN A 142 -16.79 21.33 12.95
C GLN A 142 -15.89 20.51 12.01
N ASP A 143 -14.75 21.07 11.67
CA ASP A 143 -13.73 20.46 10.83
C ASP A 143 -12.66 19.69 11.63
N SER A 144 -11.71 19.09 10.91
CA SER A 144 -10.54 18.41 11.48
C SER A 144 -10.86 17.16 12.33
N ILE A 145 -12.02 16.53 12.10
CA ILE A 145 -12.37 15.28 12.76
C ILE A 145 -11.66 14.13 12.02
N LEU A 146 -10.65 13.54 12.66
CA LEU A 146 -9.84 12.47 12.08
C LEU A 146 -10.42 11.07 12.30
N SER A 147 -11.32 10.93 13.28
CA SER A 147 -11.94 9.64 13.61
C SER A 147 -13.33 9.84 14.18
N LEU A 148 -14.28 9.03 13.76
CA LEU A 148 -15.67 9.04 14.22
C LEU A 148 -15.94 7.99 15.30
N ILE A 149 -14.90 7.43 15.91
CA ILE A 149 -15.03 6.35 16.92
C ILE A 149 -15.50 6.88 18.29
N HIS A 150 -15.39 8.19 18.53
CA HIS A 150 -15.69 8.83 19.83
C HIS A 150 -16.51 10.12 19.69
N ILE A 151 -17.50 10.12 18.82
CA ILE A 151 -18.51 11.21 18.79
C ILE A 151 -19.81 10.68 19.36
#